data_231e75ecc3bee3835e4cc10be0f08401
#
_entry.id   231e75ecc3bee3835e4cc10be0f08401
#
_cell.length_a   1.000
_cell.length_b   1.000
_cell.length_c   1.000
_cell.angle_alpha   90.00
_cell.angle_beta   90.00
_cell.angle_gamma   90.00
#
_symmetry.space_group_name_H-M   'P 1'
#
loop_
_entity.id
_entity.type
_entity.pdbx_description
1 polymer ?
#
loop_
_entity_poly.entity_id
_entity_poly.type
_entity_poly.pdbx_seq_one_letter_code
_entity_poly.pdbx_strand_id
1 'polypeptide(L)'
;MDKIKVLVVGASGYMGVQLIKLLIKHKGTKIVYLCGNNSIGKDINYFDNKIKKKTLPKIIKFNKKLTKNIDVIFTATPNGDAQKISKYLKNDQYLIDLSADFRLNSPRNYLKWYKKPHGAKNKIKKSIYALPEIVSKKVKSYNIISCPGCYPTSVLLALIPLI
;
A
#
# COMPACT_ATOMS: atom_id res chain seq x y z
N MET A 1 14.65 18.64 5.87
CA MET A 1 14.48 17.17 5.77
C MET A 1 13.98 16.83 4.38
N ASP A 2 14.62 15.87 3.72
CA ASP A 2 14.18 15.36 2.43
C ASP A 2 12.82 14.67 2.57
N LYS A 3 11.96 14.88 1.57
CA LYS A 3 10.63 14.27 1.58
C LYS A 3 10.70 12.79 1.25
N ILE A 4 9.95 11.97 1.98
CA ILE A 4 9.76 10.54 1.71
C ILE A 4 9.18 10.37 0.31
N LYS A 5 9.89 9.64 -0.55
CA LYS A 5 9.52 9.37 -1.93
C LYS A 5 8.55 8.22 -2.01
N VAL A 6 7.37 8.48 -2.56
CA VAL A 6 6.25 7.55 -2.57
C VAL A 6 5.91 7.09 -3.98
N LEU A 7 5.68 5.78 -4.13
CA LEU A 7 5.08 5.14 -5.29
C LEU A 7 3.74 4.55 -4.90
N VAL A 8 2.68 4.86 -5.66
CA VAL A 8 1.33 4.31 -5.44
C VAL A 8 0.96 3.39 -6.59
N VAL A 9 0.69 2.12 -6.30
CA VAL A 9 0.20 1.13 -7.27
C VAL A 9 -1.28 0.87 -7.02
N GLY A 10 -2.09 0.95 -8.08
CA GLY A 10 -3.55 0.97 -7.99
C GLY A 10 -4.12 2.39 -7.82
N ALA A 11 -3.42 3.38 -8.37
CA ALA A 11 -3.69 4.80 -8.19
C ALA A 11 -5.11 5.25 -8.58
N SER A 12 -5.69 4.64 -9.62
CA SER A 12 -7.01 5.00 -10.16
C SER A 12 -8.18 4.28 -9.48
N GLY A 13 -7.90 3.31 -8.60
CA GLY A 13 -8.93 2.65 -7.80
C GLY A 13 -9.44 3.55 -6.67
N TYR A 14 -10.63 3.23 -6.13
CA TYR A 14 -11.23 4.01 -5.04
C TYR A 14 -10.25 4.27 -3.88
N MET A 15 -9.62 3.22 -3.35
CA MET A 15 -8.65 3.33 -2.26
C MET A 15 -7.40 4.12 -2.67
N GLY A 16 -6.90 3.92 -3.91
CA GLY A 16 -5.75 4.65 -4.43
C GLY A 16 -6.00 6.15 -4.52
N VAL A 17 -7.17 6.56 -5.03
CA VAL A 17 -7.57 7.97 -5.11
C VAL A 17 -7.66 8.60 -3.72
N GLN A 18 -8.30 7.94 -2.75
CA GLN A 18 -8.39 8.46 -1.37
C GLN A 18 -7.01 8.57 -0.71
N LEU A 19 -6.16 7.57 -0.88
CA LEU A 19 -4.77 7.60 -0.40
C LEU A 19 -3.99 8.79 -1.00
N ILE A 20 -4.09 9.02 -2.29
CA ILE A 20 -3.43 10.15 -2.97
C ILE A 20 -3.89 11.49 -2.38
N LYS A 21 -5.18 11.65 -2.09
CA LYS A 21 -5.71 12.86 -1.43
C LYS A 21 -5.08 13.10 -0.07
N LEU A 22 -4.82 12.05 0.70
CA LEU A 22 -4.13 12.15 2.00
C LEU A 22 -2.64 12.48 1.81
N LEU A 23 -1.96 11.79 0.89
CA LEU A 23 -0.54 12.00 0.62
C LEU A 23 -0.22 13.40 0.10
N ILE A 24 -1.11 13.99 -0.70
CA ILE A 24 -0.96 15.38 -1.18
C ILE A 24 -0.93 16.38 -0.01
N LYS A 25 -1.71 16.13 1.03
CA LYS A 25 -1.77 16.99 2.23
C LYS A 25 -0.60 16.74 3.18
N HIS A 26 0.07 15.60 3.08
CA HIS A 26 1.15 15.23 3.97
C HIS A 26 2.44 15.97 3.62
N LYS A 27 2.91 16.86 4.51
CA LYS A 27 4.06 17.75 4.26
C LYS A 27 5.38 17.00 4.05
N GLY A 28 5.53 15.83 4.68
CA GLY A 28 6.76 15.01 4.65
C GLY A 28 6.85 14.04 3.47
N THR A 29 5.87 14.00 2.54
CA THR A 29 5.88 13.04 1.42
C THR A 29 5.95 13.74 0.05
N LYS A 30 6.51 13.02 -0.93
CA LYS A 30 6.50 13.37 -2.35
C LYS A 30 6.06 12.17 -3.17
N ILE A 31 4.91 12.27 -3.83
CA ILE A 31 4.48 11.24 -4.78
C ILE A 31 5.37 11.35 -6.02
N VAL A 32 6.15 10.29 -6.28
CA VAL A 32 7.06 10.20 -7.43
C VAL A 32 6.41 9.48 -8.59
N TYR A 33 5.68 8.39 -8.31
CA TYR A 33 5.00 7.62 -9.34
C TYR A 33 3.59 7.24 -8.93
N LEU A 34 2.69 7.29 -9.91
CA LEU A 34 1.34 6.74 -9.85
C LEU A 34 1.23 5.61 -10.88
N CYS A 35 0.83 4.42 -10.44
CA CYS A 35 0.73 3.25 -11.32
C CYS A 35 -0.69 2.70 -11.35
N GLY A 36 -1.11 2.30 -12.56
CA GLY A 36 -2.38 1.63 -12.85
C GLY A 36 -2.32 0.86 -14.16
N ASN A 37 -3.26 -0.04 -14.41
CA ASN A 37 -3.28 -0.83 -15.63
C ASN A 37 -4.21 -0.22 -16.69
N ASN A 38 -5.47 0.08 -16.33
CA ASN A 38 -6.50 0.55 -17.26
C ASN A 38 -6.56 2.09 -17.38
N SER A 39 -5.64 2.79 -16.73
CA SER A 39 -5.67 4.25 -16.60
C SER A 39 -4.37 4.92 -17.03
N ILE A 40 -3.53 4.20 -17.78
CA ILE A 40 -2.23 4.67 -18.26
C ILE A 40 -2.40 5.95 -19.10
N GLY A 41 -1.55 6.95 -18.85
CA GLY A 41 -1.56 8.25 -19.51
C GLY A 41 -2.54 9.27 -18.93
N LYS A 42 -3.50 8.83 -18.10
CA LYS A 42 -4.48 9.72 -17.46
C LYS A 42 -3.87 10.46 -16.28
N ASP A 43 -4.36 11.66 -16.05
CA ASP A 43 -4.10 12.41 -14.83
C ASP A 43 -5.04 11.93 -13.71
N ILE A 44 -4.60 12.01 -12.47
CA ILE A 44 -5.39 11.52 -11.33
C ILE A 44 -6.68 12.33 -11.11
N ASN A 45 -6.71 13.60 -11.51
CA ASN A 45 -7.90 14.45 -11.44
C ASN A 45 -9.05 13.97 -12.34
N TYR A 46 -8.78 13.12 -13.33
CA TYR A 46 -9.81 12.43 -14.11
C TYR A 46 -10.72 11.53 -13.24
N PHE A 47 -10.17 10.98 -12.15
CA PHE A 47 -10.88 10.09 -11.22
C PHE A 47 -11.48 10.82 -10.03
N ASP A 48 -10.96 11.99 -9.67
CA ASP A 48 -11.53 12.89 -8.67
C ASP A 48 -11.14 14.34 -8.97
N ASN A 49 -12.07 15.14 -9.44
CA ASN A 49 -11.87 16.54 -9.81
C ASN A 49 -11.50 17.47 -8.64
N LYS A 50 -11.66 16.99 -7.40
CA LYS A 50 -11.21 17.69 -6.19
C LYS A 50 -9.69 17.67 -6.03
N ILE A 51 -8.98 16.80 -6.76
CA ILE A 51 -7.52 16.77 -6.78
C ILE A 51 -7.01 17.84 -7.76
N LYS A 52 -6.78 19.06 -7.25
CA LYS A 52 -6.35 20.21 -8.07
C LYS A 52 -4.83 20.37 -8.24
N LYS A 53 -4.02 19.42 -7.74
CA LYS A 53 -2.56 19.56 -7.75
C LYS A 53 -1.98 19.29 -9.13
N LYS A 54 -1.58 20.35 -9.82
CA LYS A 54 -1.00 20.32 -11.20
C LYS A 54 0.34 19.57 -11.31
N THR A 55 1.02 19.27 -10.19
CA THR A 55 2.38 18.72 -10.17
C THR A 55 2.45 17.21 -9.91
N LEU A 56 1.32 16.50 -10.02
CA LEU A 56 1.30 15.05 -9.87
C LEU A 56 1.69 14.37 -11.19
N PRO A 57 2.43 13.23 -11.12
CA PRO A 57 2.77 12.47 -12.31
C PRO A 57 1.52 11.85 -12.93
N LYS A 58 1.55 11.68 -14.26
CA LYS A 58 0.55 10.86 -14.95
C LYS A 58 0.64 9.41 -14.50
N ILE A 59 -0.48 8.71 -14.62
CA ILE A 59 -0.53 7.27 -14.29
C ILE A 59 0.23 6.50 -15.37
N ILE A 60 1.16 5.65 -14.94
CA ILE A 60 1.97 4.80 -15.81
C ILE A 60 1.81 3.32 -15.43
N LYS A 61 2.26 2.42 -16.30
CA LYS A 61 2.32 0.99 -15.99
C LYS A 61 3.41 0.71 -14.99
N PHE A 62 3.12 -0.10 -13.95
CA PHE A 62 4.14 -0.53 -13.00
C PHE A 62 5.22 -1.36 -13.68
N ASN A 63 6.48 -1.09 -13.36
CA ASN A 63 7.60 -1.97 -13.65
C ASN A 63 8.61 -1.93 -12.48
N LYS A 64 9.44 -2.96 -12.36
CA LYS A 64 10.40 -3.09 -11.25
C LYS A 64 11.43 -1.96 -11.16
N LYS A 65 11.74 -1.29 -12.26
CA LYS A 65 12.72 -0.17 -12.27
C LYS A 65 12.20 1.04 -11.48
N LEU A 66 10.87 1.20 -11.36
CA LEU A 66 10.25 2.30 -10.62
C LEU A 66 10.49 2.21 -9.11
N THR A 67 10.82 1.03 -8.59
CA THR A 67 11.12 0.88 -7.16
C THR A 67 12.50 1.45 -6.78
N LYS A 68 13.36 1.77 -7.75
CA LYS A 68 14.63 2.44 -7.49
C LYS A 68 14.36 3.85 -6.97
N ASN A 69 15.07 4.26 -5.91
CA ASN A 69 14.96 5.60 -5.30
C ASN A 69 13.55 5.95 -4.78
N ILE A 70 12.80 4.95 -4.32
CA ILE A 70 11.53 5.08 -3.61
C ILE A 70 11.73 4.60 -2.18
N ASP A 71 11.17 5.32 -1.22
CA ASP A 71 11.26 4.97 0.20
C ASP A 71 10.05 4.13 0.61
N VAL A 72 8.85 4.48 0.12
CA VAL A 72 7.59 3.82 0.47
C VAL A 72 6.77 3.48 -0.78
N ILE A 73 6.34 2.23 -0.87
CA ILE A 73 5.44 1.73 -1.90
C ILE A 73 4.08 1.45 -1.25
N PHE A 74 3.03 2.05 -1.78
CA PHE A 74 1.65 1.70 -1.42
C PHE A 74 1.04 0.81 -2.50
N THR A 75 0.35 -0.25 -2.08
CA THR A 75 -0.43 -1.11 -2.97
C THR A 75 -1.91 -1.06 -2.62
N ALA A 76 -2.72 -0.59 -3.57
CA ALA A 76 -4.19 -0.60 -3.53
C ALA A 76 -4.70 -1.42 -4.73
N THR A 77 -4.26 -2.67 -4.81
CA THR A 77 -4.40 -3.56 -5.96
C THR A 77 -5.19 -4.83 -5.60
N PRO A 78 -5.67 -5.60 -6.58
CA PRO A 78 -6.21 -6.94 -6.33
C PRO A 78 -5.20 -7.86 -5.65
N ASN A 79 -5.71 -8.90 -4.97
CA ASN A 79 -4.89 -9.90 -4.29
C ASN A 79 -3.90 -10.58 -5.25
N GLY A 80 -2.67 -10.74 -4.79
CA GLY A 80 -1.55 -11.32 -5.51
C GLY A 80 -0.58 -10.29 -6.09
N ASP A 81 -0.99 -9.05 -6.30
CA ASP A 81 -0.12 -8.03 -6.88
C ASP A 81 0.87 -7.45 -5.87
N ALA A 82 0.45 -7.21 -4.63
CA ALA A 82 1.36 -6.80 -3.57
C ALA A 82 2.43 -7.87 -3.29
N GLN A 83 2.09 -9.15 -3.40
CA GLN A 83 3.05 -10.26 -3.32
C GLN A 83 4.13 -10.18 -4.42
N LYS A 84 3.72 -9.89 -5.67
CA LYS A 84 4.67 -9.74 -6.80
C LYS A 84 5.59 -8.53 -6.57
N ILE A 85 5.02 -7.40 -6.14
CA ILE A 85 5.76 -6.16 -5.89
C ILE A 85 6.74 -6.32 -4.73
N SER A 86 6.35 -7.02 -3.67
CA SER A 86 7.19 -7.26 -2.50
C SER A 86 8.51 -7.97 -2.80
N LYS A 87 8.59 -8.72 -3.92
CA LYS A 87 9.82 -9.37 -4.37
C LYS A 87 10.92 -8.37 -4.77
N TYR A 88 10.53 -7.16 -5.15
CA TYR A 88 11.45 -6.09 -5.56
C TYR A 88 11.80 -5.12 -4.43
N LEU A 89 11.19 -5.30 -3.24
CA LEU A 89 11.42 -4.47 -2.07
C LEU A 89 12.84 -4.65 -1.54
N LYS A 90 13.59 -3.56 -1.39
CA LYS A 90 14.89 -3.52 -0.74
C LYS A 90 14.74 -3.46 0.79
N ASN A 91 15.84 -3.67 1.52
CA ASN A 91 15.81 -3.71 2.99
C ASN A 91 15.51 -2.34 3.63
N ASP A 92 15.83 -1.26 2.95
CA ASP A 92 15.61 0.13 3.36
C ASP A 92 14.27 0.71 2.90
N GLN A 93 13.45 -0.08 2.21
CA GLN A 93 12.16 0.31 1.67
C GLN A 93 11.00 -0.30 2.45
N TYR A 94 9.87 0.40 2.45
CA TYR A 94 8.64 -0.05 3.07
C TYR A 94 7.55 -0.31 2.02
N LEU A 95 6.78 -1.36 2.23
CA LEU A 95 5.55 -1.66 1.50
C LEU A 95 4.37 -1.52 2.45
N ILE A 96 3.45 -0.62 2.13
CA ILE A 96 2.17 -0.49 2.84
C ILE A 96 1.08 -1.08 1.95
N ASP A 97 0.58 -2.25 2.36
CA ASP A 97 -0.37 -3.04 1.60
C ASP A 97 -1.80 -2.82 2.09
N LEU A 98 -2.63 -2.19 1.25
CA LEU A 98 -4.06 -2.02 1.50
C LEU A 98 -4.90 -3.19 0.98
N SER A 99 -4.25 -4.15 0.27
CA SER A 99 -4.89 -5.39 -0.15
C SER A 99 -4.93 -6.43 0.99
N ALA A 100 -5.22 -7.69 0.67
CA ALA A 100 -5.26 -8.74 1.66
C ALA A 100 -4.02 -9.66 1.65
N ASP A 101 -2.99 -9.31 0.88
CA ASP A 101 -1.89 -10.20 0.56
C ASP A 101 -1.03 -10.59 1.76
N PHE A 102 -0.88 -9.69 2.73
CA PHE A 102 -0.03 -9.91 3.91
C PHE A 102 -0.77 -9.87 5.24
N ARG A 103 -2.11 -10.02 5.23
CA ARG A 103 -2.93 -10.02 6.48
C ARG A 103 -2.76 -11.26 7.31
N LEU A 104 -2.40 -12.40 6.69
CA LEU A 104 -2.25 -13.68 7.37
C LEU A 104 -0.77 -14.04 7.54
N ASN A 105 -0.41 -14.50 8.70
CA ASN A 105 0.95 -14.84 9.10
C ASN A 105 1.44 -16.21 8.61
N SER A 106 0.62 -16.96 7.87
CA SER A 106 0.92 -18.31 7.40
C SER A 106 0.48 -18.52 5.95
N PRO A 107 1.37 -19.08 5.08
CA PRO A 107 1.00 -19.47 3.72
C PRO A 107 -0.13 -20.50 3.67
N ARG A 108 -0.21 -21.40 4.68
CA ARG A 108 -1.28 -22.41 4.81
C ARG A 108 -2.62 -21.74 5.06
N ASN A 109 -2.67 -20.76 5.98
CA ASN A 109 -3.88 -20.01 6.27
C ASN A 109 -4.29 -19.16 5.06
N TYR A 110 -3.33 -18.55 4.36
CA TYR A 110 -3.63 -17.82 3.14
C TYR A 110 -4.28 -18.70 2.08
N LEU A 111 -3.73 -19.89 1.83
CA LEU A 111 -4.32 -20.87 0.91
C LEU A 111 -5.72 -21.33 1.35
N LYS A 112 -5.90 -21.58 2.65
CA LYS A 112 -7.21 -21.99 3.21
C LYS A 112 -8.31 -20.96 2.95
N TRP A 113 -8.01 -19.67 3.18
CA TRP A 113 -9.02 -18.61 3.12
C TRP A 113 -9.16 -17.99 1.73
N TYR A 114 -8.06 -17.75 1.03
CA TYR A 114 -8.06 -17.10 -0.30
C TYR A 114 -8.06 -18.07 -1.47
N LYS A 115 -7.99 -19.40 -1.21
CA LYS A 115 -8.03 -20.49 -2.21
C LYS A 115 -6.94 -20.36 -3.28
N LYS A 116 -5.86 -19.66 -2.99
CA LYS A 116 -4.69 -19.45 -3.86
C LYS A 116 -3.40 -19.55 -3.06
N PRO A 117 -2.32 -20.13 -3.60
CA PRO A 117 -1.04 -20.16 -2.92
C PRO A 117 -0.45 -18.76 -2.77
N HIS A 118 0.21 -18.49 -1.65
CA HIS A 118 0.90 -17.22 -1.45
C HIS A 118 2.19 -17.17 -2.28
N GLY A 119 2.29 -16.20 -3.19
CA GLY A 119 3.40 -16.09 -4.16
C GLY A 119 4.71 -15.50 -3.59
N ALA A 120 4.71 -15.03 -2.33
CA ALA A 120 5.88 -14.45 -1.66
C ALA A 120 6.00 -14.94 -0.21
N LYS A 121 6.02 -16.27 -0.01
CA LYS A 121 6.00 -16.93 1.31
C LYS A 121 7.11 -16.43 2.25
N ASN A 122 8.31 -16.19 1.73
CA ASN A 122 9.46 -15.69 2.48
C ASN A 122 9.29 -14.24 2.99
N LYS A 123 8.39 -13.47 2.40
CA LYS A 123 8.11 -12.09 2.82
C LYS A 123 7.10 -12.00 3.97
N ILE A 124 6.33 -13.05 4.24
CA ILE A 124 5.35 -13.09 5.34
C ILE A 124 6.03 -12.80 6.68
N LYS A 125 7.21 -13.36 6.94
CA LYS A 125 7.97 -13.12 8.19
C LYS A 125 8.42 -11.65 8.36
N LYS A 126 8.46 -10.87 7.29
CA LYS A 126 8.81 -9.45 7.28
C LYS A 126 7.57 -8.54 7.28
N SER A 127 6.38 -9.12 7.41
CA SER A 127 5.11 -8.39 7.41
C SER A 127 4.45 -8.37 8.79
N ILE A 128 3.74 -7.28 9.05
CA ILE A 128 2.86 -7.13 10.21
C ILE A 128 1.47 -6.72 9.75
N TYR A 129 0.44 -7.36 10.29
CA TYR A 129 -0.94 -6.90 10.18
C TYR A 129 -1.16 -5.83 11.23
N ALA A 130 -1.37 -4.59 10.80
CA ALA A 130 -1.26 -3.45 11.68
C ALA A 130 -2.39 -2.44 11.48
N LEU A 131 -3.07 -2.15 12.58
CA LEU A 131 -3.79 -0.90 12.79
C LEU A 131 -2.84 0.00 13.60
N PRO A 132 -2.31 1.11 13.01
CA PRO A 132 -1.24 1.90 13.64
C PRO A 132 -1.57 2.42 15.03
N GLU A 133 -2.84 2.71 15.29
CA GLU A 133 -3.36 3.16 16.59
C GLU A 133 -3.07 2.15 17.71
N ILE A 134 -2.96 0.86 17.36
CA ILE A 134 -2.76 -0.22 18.33
C ILE A 134 -1.31 -0.69 18.40
N VAL A 135 -0.63 -0.76 17.24
CA VAL A 135 0.68 -1.43 17.14
C VAL A 135 1.82 -0.49 16.75
N SER A 136 1.68 0.81 16.97
CA SER A 136 2.61 1.86 16.49
C SER A 136 4.09 1.59 16.79
N LYS A 137 4.43 1.09 17.98
CA LYS A 137 5.82 0.80 18.38
C LYS A 137 6.43 -0.39 17.61
N LYS A 138 5.63 -1.41 17.28
CA LYS A 138 6.09 -2.63 16.60
C LYS A 138 6.25 -2.47 15.10
N VAL A 139 5.54 -1.52 14.47
CA VAL A 139 5.55 -1.32 13.01
C VAL A 139 6.96 -1.07 12.47
N LYS A 140 7.80 -0.36 13.22
CA LYS A 140 9.17 -0.01 12.81
C LYS A 140 10.09 -1.22 12.55
N SER A 141 9.76 -2.39 13.11
CA SER A 141 10.55 -3.62 12.94
C SER A 141 10.22 -4.40 11.67
N TYR A 142 9.27 -3.92 10.88
CA TYR A 142 8.78 -4.61 9.69
C TYR A 142 8.87 -3.75 8.44
N ASN A 143 9.21 -4.37 7.32
CA ASN A 143 9.27 -3.69 6.02
C ASN A 143 7.94 -3.76 5.25
N ILE A 144 7.03 -4.64 5.65
CA ILE A 144 5.71 -4.80 5.03
C ILE A 144 4.64 -4.57 6.09
N ILE A 145 3.84 -3.55 5.90
CA ILE A 145 2.72 -3.19 6.76
C ILE A 145 1.44 -3.52 6.01
N SER A 146 0.70 -4.53 6.47
CA SER A 146 -0.59 -4.91 5.90
C SER A 146 -1.72 -4.24 6.65
N CYS A 147 -2.47 -3.41 5.95
CA CYS A 147 -3.59 -2.68 6.53
C CYS A 147 -4.82 -3.56 6.70
N PRO A 148 -5.57 -3.43 7.80
CA PRO A 148 -6.88 -4.05 7.95
C PRO A 148 -7.85 -3.64 6.86
N GLY A 149 -8.83 -4.51 6.57
CA GLY A 149 -9.97 -4.14 5.75
C GLY A 149 -10.88 -3.13 6.47
N CYS A 150 -11.79 -2.49 5.72
CA CYS A 150 -12.67 -1.46 6.28
C CYS A 150 -13.55 -1.96 7.45
N TYR A 151 -14.15 -3.14 7.32
CA TYR A 151 -14.94 -3.73 8.42
C TYR A 151 -14.11 -4.00 9.68
N PRO A 152 -12.98 -4.76 9.63
CA PRO A 152 -12.14 -4.92 10.81
C PRO A 152 -11.67 -3.59 11.41
N THR A 153 -11.33 -2.62 10.58
CA THR A 153 -10.91 -1.29 11.06
C THR A 153 -12.00 -0.60 11.87
N SER A 154 -13.23 -0.53 11.34
CA SER A 154 -14.34 0.13 12.02
C SER A 154 -14.73 -0.57 13.33
N VAL A 155 -14.76 -1.91 13.33
CA VAL A 155 -15.06 -2.69 14.52
C VAL A 155 -13.98 -2.53 15.59
N LEU A 156 -12.70 -2.67 15.23
CA LEU A 156 -11.59 -2.56 16.17
C LEU A 156 -11.49 -1.16 16.78
N LEU A 157 -11.62 -0.09 15.99
CA LEU A 157 -11.59 1.28 16.51
C LEU A 157 -12.74 1.58 17.46
N ALA A 158 -13.90 0.96 17.26
CA ALA A 158 -15.05 1.13 18.15
C ALA A 158 -14.91 0.32 19.46
N LEU A 159 -14.38 -0.91 19.39
CA LEU A 159 -14.37 -1.83 20.55
C LEU A 159 -13.12 -1.70 21.43
N ILE A 160 -11.94 -1.46 20.86
CA ILE A 160 -10.68 -1.44 21.63
C ILE A 160 -10.69 -0.45 22.80
N PRO A 161 -11.26 0.76 22.69
CA PRO A 161 -11.36 1.66 23.84
C PRO A 161 -12.24 1.15 24.99
N LEU A 162 -13.02 0.09 24.75
CA LEU A 162 -13.98 -0.47 25.71
C LEU A 162 -13.45 -1.71 26.43
N ILE A 163 -12.33 -2.27 26.00
CA ILE A 163 -11.68 -3.48 26.54
C ILE A 163 -10.24 -3.18 26.97
#